data_97560f7205bea0c759941d620a51e3fa
#
_entry.id   97560f7205bea0c759941d620a51e3fa
#
_cell.length_a   1.000
_cell.length_b   1.000
_cell.length_c   1.000
_cell.angle_alpha   90.00
_cell.angle_beta   90.00
_cell.angle_gamma   90.00
#
_symmetry.space_group_name_H-M   'P 1'
#
loop_
_entity.id
_entity.type
_entity.pdbx_description
1 polymer ?
#
loop_
_entity_poly.entity_id
_entity_poly.type
_entity_poly.pdbx_seq_one_letter_code
_entity_poly.pdbx_strand_id
1 'polypeptide(L)'
;GSEMCIRDSFWMMGETGPCGPCSEIHMDLTEKGDTGGSLVNAGSPYCIEIWNLVFMQFNAETDGTFRPLKSKNIDTGMGFERVAGIIATTKNFTDFSQLASNYNSDLFTDIFTHISHMSGKTYKGTLPRDPRDMSSQELTDCVFRVLADHIRTITFSIADGIIPGNEGRNYVLRRILRRAVMY
;
A
#
# COMPACT_ATOMS: atom_id res chain seq x y z
N GLY A 1 -19.42 0.20 23.45
CA GLY A 1 -19.73 0.35 22.06
C GLY A 1 -18.80 1.40 21.46
N SER A 2 -17.74 0.97 20.79
CA SER A 2 -16.94 1.87 19.98
C SER A 2 -17.78 2.32 18.81
N GLU A 3 -18.09 3.61 18.69
CA GLU A 3 -18.45 4.22 17.43
C GLU A 3 -17.25 4.06 16.49
N MET A 4 -17.18 2.91 15.84
CA MET A 4 -16.30 2.74 14.70
C MET A 4 -16.74 3.79 13.69
N CYS A 5 -15.86 4.73 13.37
CA CYS A 5 -16.17 5.84 12.50
C CYS A 5 -16.73 5.32 11.18
N ILE A 6 -18.03 5.47 10.97
CA ILE A 6 -18.75 5.12 9.74
C ILE A 6 -18.06 5.75 8.51
N ARG A 7 -17.28 6.81 8.69
CA ARG A 7 -16.50 7.46 7.64
C ARG A 7 -15.36 6.61 7.10
N ASP A 8 -14.74 5.76 7.92
CA ASP A 8 -13.62 4.91 7.49
C ASP A 8 -14.10 3.59 6.85
N SER A 9 -15.40 3.30 6.96
CA SER A 9 -16.05 2.11 6.42
C SER A 9 -16.98 2.41 5.23
N PHE A 10 -16.78 3.54 4.55
CA PHE A 10 -17.54 3.90 3.35
C PHE A 10 -16.58 4.33 2.24
N TRP A 11 -16.53 3.54 1.19
CA TRP A 11 -15.65 3.77 0.05
C TRP A 11 -16.37 4.51 -1.08
N MET A 12 -15.69 5.44 -1.72
CA MET A 12 -16.15 6.19 -2.88
C MET A 12 -15.06 6.18 -3.95
N MET A 13 -15.45 5.96 -5.21
CA MET A 13 -14.52 5.98 -6.34
C MET A 13 -13.89 7.37 -6.55
N GLY A 14 -14.58 8.42 -6.19
CA GLY A 14 -14.16 9.82 -6.30
C GLY A 14 -15.26 10.72 -5.78
N GLU A 15 -15.33 11.96 -6.26
CA GLU A 15 -16.41 12.89 -5.91
C GLU A 15 -17.78 12.40 -6.41
N THR A 16 -17.79 11.64 -7.51
CA THR A 16 -18.98 11.01 -8.09
C THR A 16 -18.68 9.60 -8.52
N GLY A 17 -19.71 8.77 -8.62
CA GLY A 17 -19.61 7.39 -9.11
C GLY A 17 -20.03 6.34 -8.08
N PRO A 18 -19.80 5.06 -8.39
CA PRO A 18 -20.18 3.96 -7.50
C PRO A 18 -19.54 4.08 -6.13
N CYS A 19 -20.33 3.78 -5.09
CA CYS A 19 -19.87 3.85 -3.70
C CYS A 19 -20.71 2.93 -2.80
N GLY A 20 -20.22 2.72 -1.58
CA GLY A 20 -20.93 1.93 -0.59
C GLY A 20 -20.10 1.63 0.65
N PRO A 21 -20.72 1.01 1.66
CA PRO A 21 -20.01 0.58 2.84
C PRO A 21 -18.96 -0.48 2.49
N CYS A 22 -17.90 -0.55 3.28
CA CYS A 22 -16.86 -1.55 3.10
C CYS A 22 -16.57 -2.31 4.40
N SER A 23 -15.95 -3.47 4.24
CA SER A 23 -15.37 -4.27 5.31
C SER A 23 -13.93 -4.58 4.95
N GLU A 24 -13.07 -4.62 5.95
CA GLU A 24 -11.64 -4.87 5.78
C GLU A 24 -11.24 -6.17 6.47
N ILE A 25 -10.32 -6.89 5.85
CA ILE A 25 -9.66 -8.04 6.46
C ILE A 25 -8.27 -7.59 6.87
N HIS A 26 -8.01 -7.63 8.17
CA HIS A 26 -6.72 -7.33 8.76
C HIS A 26 -6.04 -8.62 9.21
N MET A 27 -4.73 -8.66 9.09
CA MET A 27 -3.92 -9.76 9.60
C MET A 27 -3.16 -9.31 10.83
N ASP A 28 -3.38 -10.02 11.94
CA ASP A 28 -2.62 -9.87 13.19
C ASP A 28 -1.31 -10.64 13.07
N LEU A 29 -0.20 -9.91 13.08
CA LEU A 29 1.17 -10.41 12.94
C LEU A 29 1.90 -10.39 14.27
N THR A 30 1.20 -10.25 15.38
CA THR A 30 1.81 -10.40 16.71
C THR A 30 2.19 -11.85 16.96
N GLU A 31 3.17 -12.06 17.82
CA GLU A 31 3.69 -13.40 18.12
C GLU A 31 2.60 -14.38 18.61
N LYS A 32 1.58 -13.86 19.30
CA LYS A 32 0.42 -14.65 19.77
C LYS A 32 -0.69 -14.80 18.75
N GLY A 33 -0.69 -13.96 17.70
CA GLY A 33 -1.65 -14.02 16.58
C GLY A 33 -3.12 -13.74 16.95
N ASP A 34 -3.38 -13.24 18.16
CA ASP A 34 -4.73 -12.90 18.61
C ASP A 34 -4.72 -11.76 19.64
N THR A 35 -5.00 -10.56 19.15
CA THR A 35 -5.18 -9.37 20.00
C THR A 35 -6.65 -8.99 20.18
N GLY A 36 -7.58 -9.88 19.79
CA GLY A 36 -9.02 -9.63 19.86
C GLY A 36 -9.47 -8.43 19.02
N GLY A 37 -8.74 -8.10 17.94
CA GLY A 37 -9.04 -6.96 17.08
C GLY A 37 -8.61 -5.59 17.63
N SER A 38 -7.97 -5.52 18.80
CA SER A 38 -7.58 -4.25 19.43
C SER A 38 -6.56 -3.42 18.62
N LEU A 39 -5.86 -4.05 17.70
CA LEU A 39 -4.88 -3.39 16.82
C LEU A 39 -5.45 -2.95 15.47
N VAL A 40 -6.69 -3.32 15.15
CA VAL A 40 -7.35 -2.91 13.90
C VAL A 40 -7.49 -1.40 13.89
N ASN A 41 -7.04 -0.75 12.81
CA ASN A 41 -7.04 0.71 12.62
C ASN A 41 -6.37 1.52 13.75
N ALA A 42 -5.55 0.87 14.59
CA ALA A 42 -4.80 1.51 15.66
C ALA A 42 -3.42 2.04 15.23
N GLY A 43 -3.09 1.96 13.93
CA GLY A 43 -1.79 2.37 13.39
C GLY A 43 -0.64 1.43 13.79
N SER A 44 -0.95 0.23 14.26
CA SER A 44 0.06 -0.77 14.63
C SER A 44 0.69 -1.40 13.40
N PRO A 45 2.04 -1.48 13.32
CA PRO A 45 2.70 -2.17 12.22
C PRO A 45 2.54 -3.71 12.30
N TYR A 46 2.01 -4.22 13.40
CA TYR A 46 1.74 -5.65 13.61
C TYR A 46 0.31 -6.05 13.24
N CYS A 47 -0.53 -5.12 12.78
CA CYS A 47 -1.87 -5.43 12.30
C CYS A 47 -2.08 -4.71 10.97
N ILE A 48 -2.06 -5.47 9.89
CA ILE A 48 -2.02 -4.92 8.53
C ILE A 48 -3.31 -5.28 7.81
N GLU A 49 -4.00 -4.27 7.28
CA GLU A 49 -5.07 -4.48 6.31
C GLU A 49 -4.51 -5.15 5.05
N ILE A 50 -5.08 -6.30 4.68
CA ILE A 50 -4.69 -7.06 3.49
C ILE A 50 -5.74 -7.04 2.39
N TRP A 51 -7.01 -6.85 2.74
CA TRP A 51 -8.11 -6.92 1.78
C TRP A 51 -9.25 -5.98 2.16
N ASN A 52 -9.73 -5.19 1.21
CA ASN A 52 -10.91 -4.36 1.34
C ASN A 52 -12.05 -4.93 0.47
N LEU A 53 -13.24 -5.06 1.05
CA LEU A 53 -14.45 -5.60 0.45
C LEU A 53 -15.49 -4.46 0.40
N VAL A 54 -15.74 -3.91 -0.78
CA VAL A 54 -16.65 -2.77 -0.96
C VAL A 54 -18.00 -3.26 -1.47
N PHE A 55 -19.06 -2.96 -0.73
CA PHE A 55 -20.44 -3.29 -1.09
C PHE A 55 -21.05 -2.13 -1.88
N MET A 56 -20.85 -2.14 -3.19
CA MET A 56 -21.35 -1.12 -4.11
C MET A 56 -22.88 -1.11 -4.13
N GLN A 57 -23.49 -0.13 -3.46
CA GLN A 57 -24.94 -0.01 -3.30
C GLN A 57 -25.50 1.28 -3.88
N PHE A 58 -24.66 2.31 -4.01
CA PHE A 58 -25.07 3.65 -4.39
C PHE A 58 -24.18 4.21 -5.50
N ASN A 59 -24.71 5.22 -6.19
CA ASN A 59 -23.96 6.14 -7.03
C ASN A 59 -23.97 7.52 -6.36
N ALA A 60 -22.80 8.10 -6.10
CA ALA A 60 -22.67 9.47 -5.65
C ALA A 60 -22.89 10.40 -6.85
N GLU A 61 -23.80 11.37 -6.70
CA GLU A 61 -24.16 12.34 -7.73
C GLU A 61 -23.43 13.67 -7.48
N THR A 62 -23.38 14.53 -8.49
CA THR A 62 -22.69 15.84 -8.42
C THR A 62 -23.32 16.81 -7.40
N ASP A 63 -24.57 16.59 -7.04
CA ASP A 63 -25.30 17.38 -6.02
C ASP A 63 -25.07 16.90 -4.58
N GLY A 64 -24.20 15.88 -4.40
CA GLY A 64 -23.88 15.28 -3.11
C GLY A 64 -24.88 14.23 -2.62
N THR A 65 -25.88 13.89 -3.44
CA THR A 65 -26.86 12.83 -3.09
C THR A 65 -26.33 11.44 -3.46
N PHE A 66 -26.88 10.42 -2.78
CA PHE A 66 -26.59 9.01 -3.07
C PHE A 66 -27.82 8.35 -3.68
N ARG A 67 -27.72 7.94 -4.93
CA ARG A 67 -28.78 7.22 -5.62
C ARG A 67 -28.51 5.72 -5.56
N PRO A 68 -29.47 4.87 -5.12
CA PRO A 68 -29.30 3.42 -5.12
C PRO A 68 -29.01 2.89 -6.52
N LEU A 69 -28.02 2.00 -6.63
CA LEU A 69 -27.74 1.29 -7.87
C LEU A 69 -28.87 0.28 -8.20
N LYS A 70 -29.15 0.09 -9.47
CA LYS A 70 -30.11 -0.91 -9.94
C LYS A 70 -29.68 -2.33 -9.60
N SER A 71 -28.39 -2.59 -9.61
CA SER A 71 -27.78 -3.86 -9.24
C SER A 71 -26.71 -3.60 -8.18
N LYS A 72 -26.75 -4.35 -7.09
CA LYS A 72 -25.74 -4.31 -6.04
C LYS A 72 -24.60 -5.24 -6.45
N ASN A 73 -23.37 -4.78 -6.24
CA ASN A 73 -22.16 -5.53 -6.56
C ASN A 73 -21.21 -5.49 -5.37
N ILE A 74 -20.28 -6.41 -5.35
CA ILE A 74 -19.14 -6.39 -4.42
C ILE A 74 -17.89 -6.18 -5.27
N ASP A 75 -17.16 -5.11 -4.97
CA ASP A 75 -15.84 -4.86 -5.52
C ASP A 75 -14.80 -5.07 -4.43
N THR A 76 -13.68 -5.68 -4.77
CA THR A 76 -12.67 -6.01 -3.77
C THR A 76 -11.28 -5.59 -4.21
N GLY A 77 -10.47 -5.14 -3.25
CA GLY A 77 -9.07 -4.82 -3.47
C GLY A 77 -8.19 -5.50 -2.43
N MET A 78 -7.32 -6.41 -2.90
CA MET A 78 -6.33 -7.06 -2.05
C MET A 78 -4.96 -6.41 -2.27
N GLY A 79 -4.26 -6.12 -1.19
CA GLY A 79 -2.88 -5.59 -1.24
C GLY A 79 -1.89 -6.67 -1.64
N PHE A 80 -1.58 -6.80 -2.94
CA PHE A 80 -0.69 -7.82 -3.47
C PHE A 80 0.69 -7.81 -2.78
N GLU A 81 1.34 -6.64 -2.69
CA GLU A 81 2.64 -6.49 -2.05
C GLU A 81 2.57 -6.73 -0.53
N ARG A 82 1.45 -6.37 0.11
CA ARG A 82 1.23 -6.63 1.54
C ARG A 82 1.20 -8.13 1.81
N VAL A 83 0.39 -8.87 1.06
CA VAL A 83 0.26 -10.32 1.20
C VAL A 83 1.58 -11.02 0.88
N ALA A 84 2.23 -10.68 -0.23
CA ALA A 84 3.53 -11.25 -0.61
C ALA A 84 4.61 -10.97 0.45
N GLY A 85 4.67 -9.75 0.98
CA GLY A 85 5.61 -9.36 2.04
C GLY A 85 5.36 -10.09 3.36
N ILE A 86 4.09 -10.29 3.74
CA ILE A 86 3.73 -11.07 4.92
C ILE A 86 4.17 -12.52 4.75
N ILE A 87 3.84 -13.17 3.64
CA ILE A 87 4.23 -14.57 3.36
C ILE A 87 5.75 -14.73 3.41
N ALA A 88 6.48 -13.82 2.76
CA ALA A 88 7.94 -13.86 2.72
C ALA A 88 8.56 -13.65 4.12
N THR A 89 8.11 -12.61 4.85
CA THR A 89 8.67 -12.28 6.16
C THR A 89 8.35 -13.36 7.19
N THR A 90 7.13 -13.89 7.17
CA THR A 90 6.68 -14.91 8.13
C THR A 90 7.09 -16.33 7.73
N LYS A 91 7.81 -16.51 6.63
CA LYS A 91 8.21 -17.83 6.12
C LYS A 91 7.00 -18.78 6.02
N ASN A 92 5.98 -18.34 5.29
CA ASN A 92 4.70 -19.05 5.18
C ASN A 92 3.99 -19.25 6.53
N PHE A 93 3.88 -18.17 7.32
CA PHE A 93 3.16 -18.15 8.60
C PHE A 93 3.76 -19.05 9.70
N THR A 94 5.06 -19.28 9.66
CA THR A 94 5.78 -20.08 10.66
C THR A 94 6.66 -19.26 11.58
N ASP A 95 6.97 -18.01 11.23
CA ASP A 95 7.88 -17.14 11.98
C ASP A 95 7.32 -15.71 12.05
N PHE A 96 6.94 -15.27 13.24
CA PHE A 96 6.41 -13.92 13.50
C PHE A 96 7.38 -13.04 14.30
N SER A 97 8.65 -13.43 14.37
CA SER A 97 9.68 -12.70 15.13
C SER A 97 10.10 -11.38 14.47
N GLN A 98 9.79 -11.19 13.19
CA GLN A 98 10.17 -10.00 12.42
C GLN A 98 8.95 -9.21 11.98
N LEU A 99 9.12 -7.89 11.92
CA LEU A 99 8.11 -7.01 11.35
C LEU A 99 7.96 -7.26 9.85
N ALA A 100 6.73 -7.50 9.41
CA ALA A 100 6.46 -7.73 8.00
C ALA A 100 6.75 -6.47 7.16
N SER A 101 7.38 -6.68 6.00
CA SER A 101 7.66 -5.62 5.05
C SER A 101 7.36 -6.11 3.63
N ASN A 102 6.67 -5.28 2.86
CA ASN A 102 6.41 -5.54 1.44
C ASN A 102 7.70 -5.82 0.66
N TYR A 103 8.77 -5.17 1.08
CA TYR A 103 10.09 -5.20 0.42
C TYR A 103 10.91 -6.45 0.73
N ASN A 104 10.44 -7.32 1.62
CA ASN A 104 11.08 -8.61 1.90
C ASN A 104 10.68 -9.70 0.90
N SER A 105 9.74 -9.42 0.01
CA SER A 105 9.30 -10.34 -1.02
C SER A 105 10.24 -10.36 -2.23
N ASP A 106 10.17 -11.42 -3.02
CA ASP A 106 10.89 -11.59 -4.28
C ASP A 106 10.49 -10.55 -5.35
N LEU A 107 9.34 -9.91 -5.21
CA LEU A 107 8.89 -8.80 -6.06
C LEU A 107 9.90 -7.65 -6.18
N PHE A 108 10.73 -7.46 -5.16
CA PHE A 108 11.69 -6.37 -5.09
C PHE A 108 13.16 -6.81 -5.19
N THR A 109 13.44 -8.11 -5.04
CA THR A 109 14.81 -8.64 -4.94
C THR A 109 15.67 -8.27 -6.15
N ASP A 110 15.15 -8.49 -7.36
CA ASP A 110 15.90 -8.20 -8.59
C ASP A 110 16.13 -6.69 -8.76
N ILE A 111 15.15 -5.87 -8.43
CA ILE A 111 15.27 -4.42 -8.50
C ILE A 111 16.35 -3.94 -7.51
N PHE A 112 16.34 -4.44 -6.28
CA PHE A 112 17.36 -4.11 -5.28
C PHE A 112 18.74 -4.58 -5.70
N THR A 113 18.85 -5.74 -6.32
CA THR A 113 20.11 -6.23 -6.86
C THR A 113 20.69 -5.29 -7.92
N HIS A 114 19.86 -4.80 -8.84
CA HIS A 114 20.27 -3.84 -9.85
C HIS A 114 20.66 -2.49 -9.25
N ILE A 115 19.87 -1.96 -8.30
CA ILE A 115 20.21 -0.71 -7.61
C ILE A 115 21.54 -0.84 -6.85
N SER A 116 21.75 -1.99 -6.18
CA SER A 116 23.01 -2.26 -5.47
C SER A 116 24.21 -2.25 -6.41
N HIS A 117 24.07 -2.94 -7.55
CA HIS A 117 25.14 -3.01 -8.56
C HIS A 117 25.48 -1.62 -9.13
N MET A 118 24.49 -0.80 -9.43
CA MET A 118 24.67 0.54 -10.00
C MET A 118 25.24 1.54 -8.99
N SER A 119 24.79 1.47 -7.73
CA SER A 119 25.13 2.47 -6.70
C SER A 119 26.33 2.09 -5.82
N GLY A 120 26.73 0.82 -5.83
CA GLY A 120 27.70 0.26 -4.88
C GLY A 120 27.22 0.21 -3.44
N LYS A 121 25.91 0.42 -3.20
CA LYS A 121 25.28 0.39 -1.87
C LYS A 121 24.50 -0.90 -1.68
N THR A 122 24.21 -1.24 -0.42
CA THR A 122 23.49 -2.48 -0.08
C THR A 122 22.23 -2.15 0.72
N TYR A 123 21.10 -2.73 0.30
CA TYR A 123 19.86 -2.71 1.05
C TYR A 123 19.96 -3.65 2.27
N LYS A 124 19.61 -3.16 3.46
CA LYS A 124 19.65 -3.92 4.72
C LYS A 124 18.30 -4.05 5.41
N GLY A 125 17.24 -3.50 4.82
CA GLY A 125 15.88 -3.59 5.37
C GLY A 125 15.65 -2.80 6.65
N THR A 126 16.50 -1.81 6.97
CA THR A 126 16.32 -0.98 8.16
C THR A 126 15.10 -0.06 8.01
N LEU A 127 14.44 0.22 9.14
CA LEU A 127 13.31 1.16 9.20
C LEU A 127 13.69 2.34 10.07
N PRO A 128 13.49 3.58 9.63
CA PRO A 128 13.81 4.76 10.42
C PRO A 128 12.89 4.86 11.64
N ARG A 129 13.47 5.12 12.80
CA ARG A 129 12.71 5.41 14.03
C ARG A 129 12.11 6.82 14.00
N ASP A 130 12.88 7.79 13.54
CA ASP A 130 12.41 9.16 13.24
C ASP A 130 12.80 9.54 11.80
N PRO A 131 11.82 9.82 10.93
CA PRO A 131 12.09 10.25 9.56
C PRO A 131 12.93 11.53 9.44
N ARG A 132 13.07 12.31 10.52
CA ARG A 132 13.84 13.55 10.55
C ARG A 132 15.29 13.35 10.99
N ASP A 133 15.60 12.18 11.57
CA ASP A 133 16.94 11.84 12.08
C ASP A 133 17.31 10.40 11.68
N MET A 134 17.48 10.21 10.39
CA MET A 134 17.84 8.91 9.80
C MET A 134 19.35 8.74 9.77
N SER A 135 19.83 7.56 10.19
CA SER A 135 21.19 7.12 9.93
C SER A 135 21.46 7.00 8.41
N SER A 136 22.71 6.99 8.02
CA SER A 136 23.12 6.82 6.62
C SER A 136 22.57 5.52 6.00
N GLN A 137 22.47 4.44 6.76
CA GLN A 137 21.90 3.18 6.28
C GLN A 137 20.38 3.24 6.14
N GLU A 138 19.67 3.83 7.10
CA GLU A 138 18.22 4.03 7.01
C GLU A 138 17.83 4.89 5.83
N LEU A 139 18.61 5.95 5.57
CA LEU A 139 18.42 6.77 4.36
C LEU A 139 18.66 5.96 3.09
N THR A 140 19.73 5.16 3.03
CA THR A 140 20.01 4.27 1.91
C THR A 140 18.84 3.33 1.66
N ASP A 141 18.35 2.65 2.68
CA ASP A 141 17.24 1.70 2.56
C ASP A 141 15.92 2.39 2.18
N CYS A 142 15.71 3.61 2.66
CA CYS A 142 14.57 4.43 2.26
C CYS A 142 14.62 4.75 0.75
N VAL A 143 15.78 5.14 0.24
CA VAL A 143 16.02 5.42 -1.19
C VAL A 143 15.79 4.17 -2.03
N PHE A 144 16.28 3.00 -1.63
CA PHE A 144 16.05 1.74 -2.32
C PHE A 144 14.55 1.45 -2.46
N ARG A 145 13.78 1.59 -1.38
CA ARG A 145 12.33 1.39 -1.41
C ARG A 145 11.63 2.39 -2.34
N VAL A 146 11.99 3.66 -2.27
CA VAL A 146 11.41 4.70 -3.14
C VAL A 146 11.71 4.40 -4.61
N LEU A 147 12.94 4.05 -4.96
CA LEU A 147 13.32 3.73 -6.33
C LEU A 147 12.57 2.49 -6.84
N ALA A 148 12.50 1.44 -6.04
CA ALA A 148 11.83 0.19 -6.42
C ALA A 148 10.32 0.38 -6.64
N ASP A 149 9.63 1.08 -5.76
CA ASP A 149 8.22 1.41 -5.94
C ASP A 149 7.98 2.28 -7.16
N HIS A 150 8.81 3.30 -7.34
CA HIS A 150 8.63 4.26 -8.41
C HIS A 150 8.89 3.65 -9.78
N ILE A 151 9.93 2.81 -9.93
CA ILE A 151 10.20 2.17 -11.22
C ILE A 151 9.09 1.19 -11.60
N ARG A 152 8.57 0.42 -10.66
CA ARG A 152 7.41 -0.47 -10.91
C ARG A 152 6.19 0.35 -11.33
N THR A 153 5.82 1.37 -10.55
CA THR A 153 4.68 2.25 -10.86
C THR A 153 4.81 2.87 -12.25
N ILE A 154 5.97 3.42 -12.58
CA ILE A 154 6.22 4.07 -13.87
C ILE A 154 6.12 3.06 -15.01
N THR A 155 6.74 1.90 -14.85
CA THR A 155 6.78 0.87 -15.89
C THR A 155 5.38 0.36 -16.22
N PHE A 156 4.59 -0.02 -15.23
CA PHE A 156 3.23 -0.52 -15.45
C PHE A 156 2.30 0.59 -15.96
N SER A 157 2.41 1.82 -15.44
CA SER A 157 1.61 2.94 -15.94
C SER A 157 1.88 3.24 -17.41
N ILE A 158 3.15 3.20 -17.84
CA ILE A 158 3.51 3.40 -19.25
C ILE A 158 3.00 2.23 -20.11
N ALA A 159 3.11 1.00 -19.63
CA ALA A 159 2.57 -0.17 -20.31
C ALA A 159 1.05 -0.06 -20.53
N ASP A 160 0.33 0.53 -19.57
CA ASP A 160 -1.10 0.81 -19.66
C ASP A 160 -1.44 2.09 -20.45
N GLY A 161 -0.45 2.73 -21.09
CA GLY A 161 -0.62 3.89 -21.95
C GLY A 161 -0.64 5.24 -21.25
N ILE A 162 -0.27 5.31 -19.96
CA ILE A 162 -0.14 6.59 -19.24
C ILE A 162 1.29 7.10 -19.37
N ILE A 163 1.48 8.17 -20.12
CA ILE A 163 2.80 8.77 -20.34
C ILE A 163 3.00 9.98 -19.42
N PRO A 164 4.20 10.18 -18.82
CA PRO A 164 4.48 11.36 -18.01
C PRO A 164 4.20 12.66 -18.78
N GLY A 165 3.40 13.55 -18.19
CA GLY A 165 2.93 14.77 -18.83
C GLY A 165 2.74 15.94 -17.88
N ASN A 166 2.03 16.99 -18.32
CA ASN A 166 1.87 18.22 -17.55
C ASN A 166 0.52 18.33 -16.83
N GLU A 167 -0.44 17.45 -17.12
CA GLU A 167 -1.82 17.56 -16.63
C GLU A 167 -2.36 16.23 -16.10
N GLY A 168 -3.33 16.30 -15.19
CA GLY A 168 -4.07 15.15 -14.66
C GLY A 168 -3.17 14.02 -14.15
N ARG A 169 -3.55 12.77 -14.45
CA ARG A 169 -2.79 11.57 -14.05
C ARG A 169 -1.37 11.52 -14.64
N ASN A 170 -1.18 12.09 -15.82
CA ASN A 170 0.12 12.15 -16.49
C ASN A 170 1.11 13.03 -15.71
N TYR A 171 0.62 14.11 -15.09
CA TYR A 171 1.43 14.96 -14.20
C TYR A 171 1.83 14.22 -12.91
N VAL A 172 0.94 13.42 -12.35
CA VAL A 172 1.27 12.59 -11.17
C VAL A 172 2.41 11.64 -11.51
N LEU A 173 2.31 10.93 -12.64
CA LEU A 173 3.36 10.03 -13.10
C LEU A 173 4.70 10.76 -13.35
N ARG A 174 4.65 11.96 -13.94
CA ARG A 174 5.84 12.80 -14.10
C ARG A 174 6.48 13.19 -12.78
N ARG A 175 5.69 13.48 -11.75
CA ARG A 175 6.22 13.80 -10.40
C ARG A 175 6.92 12.58 -9.79
N ILE A 176 6.34 11.38 -9.92
CA ILE A 176 6.93 10.13 -9.45
C ILE A 176 8.28 9.88 -10.15
N LEU A 177 8.32 10.03 -11.49
CA LEU A 177 9.56 9.89 -12.26
C LEU A 177 10.63 10.89 -11.80
N ARG A 178 10.27 12.16 -11.68
CA ARG A 178 11.22 13.19 -11.22
C ARG A 178 11.76 12.92 -9.83
N ARG A 179 10.90 12.41 -8.92
CA ARG A 179 11.35 12.03 -7.59
C ARG A 179 12.35 10.88 -7.64
N ALA A 180 12.11 9.85 -8.47
CA ALA A 180 13.06 8.75 -8.64
C ALA A 180 14.41 9.21 -9.19
N VAL A 181 14.42 10.17 -10.13
CA VAL A 181 15.65 10.70 -10.72
C VAL A 181 16.49 11.55 -9.73
N MET A 182 15.88 12.07 -8.68
CA MET A 182 16.57 12.89 -7.67
C MET A 182 17.33 12.07 -6.63
N TYR A 183 17.11 10.78 -6.53
CA TYR A 183 17.78 9.85 -5.61
C TYR A 183 18.90 9.07 -6.28
#